data_4b2a97b947c008a7cc1a23490d08fd00
#
_entry.id   4b2a97b947c008a7cc1a23490d08fd00
#
_cell.length_a   1.000
_cell.length_b   1.000
_cell.length_c   1.000
_cell.angle_alpha   90.00
_cell.angle_beta   90.00
_cell.angle_gamma   90.00
#
_symmetry.space_group_name_H-M   'P 1'
#
loop_
_entity.id
_entity.type
_entity.pdbx_description
1 polymer ?
#
loop_
_entity_poly.entity_id
_entity_poly.type
_entity_poly.pdbx_seq_one_letter_code
_entity_poly.pdbx_strand_id
1 'polypeptide(L)'
;MLQTTIYIGLNDSVTHEQKFGTEKYLSLLKRVCRAYHTAFSVHTVDGGYFHEDGSYVEETTLALTLMDVPEETVEEMARDLCAFFHQESVMVTKSSSEVYFIQEQLE
;
A
#
# COMPACT_ATOMS: atom_id res chain seq x y z
N MET A 1 19.37 2.47 -3.01
CA MET A 1 18.04 3.01 -3.35
C MET A 1 17.04 2.69 -2.25
N LEU A 2 16.26 3.65 -1.85
CA LEU A 2 15.27 3.47 -0.79
C LEU A 2 14.02 2.77 -1.33
N GLN A 3 13.63 1.68 -0.66
CA GLN A 3 12.38 0.98 -0.93
C GLN A 3 11.40 1.30 0.19
N THR A 4 10.22 1.74 -0.19
CA THR A 4 9.14 2.04 0.76
C THR A 4 7.94 1.17 0.44
N THR A 5 7.34 0.56 1.45
CA THR A 5 6.10 -0.20 1.27
C THR A 5 5.02 0.39 2.16
N ILE A 6 3.86 0.67 1.57
CA ILE A 6 2.68 1.14 2.28
C ILE A 6 1.70 -0.03 2.31
N TYR A 7 1.30 -0.42 3.52
CA TYR A 7 0.33 -1.50 3.72
C TYR A 7 -1.01 -0.89 4.08
N ILE A 8 -2.00 -1.14 3.23
CA ILE A 8 -3.34 -0.58 3.39
C ILE A 8 -4.34 -1.72 3.57
N GLY A 9 -4.93 -1.83 4.75
CA GLY A 9 -6.02 -2.78 4.99
C GLY A 9 -7.29 -2.34 4.28
N LEU A 10 -8.15 -3.28 3.95
CA LEU A 10 -9.38 -3.00 3.22
C LEU A 10 -10.64 -3.02 4.11
N ASN A 11 -10.52 -3.40 5.37
CA ASN A 11 -11.64 -3.30 6.30
C ASN A 11 -11.86 -1.85 6.69
N ASP A 12 -13.08 -1.37 6.53
CA ASP A 12 -13.46 -0.02 6.91
C ASP A 12 -13.27 0.20 8.42
N SER A 13 -12.72 1.33 8.83
CA SER A 13 -12.42 1.63 10.23
C SER A 13 -13.66 1.75 11.13
N VAL A 14 -14.82 2.01 10.55
CA VAL A 14 -16.08 2.15 11.28
C VAL A 14 -16.85 0.84 11.31
N THR A 15 -17.02 0.21 10.15
CA THR A 15 -17.84 -1.02 10.04
C THR A 15 -17.06 -2.30 10.30
N HIS A 16 -15.72 -2.23 10.25
CA HIS A 16 -14.82 -3.38 10.39
C HIS A 16 -15.00 -4.45 9.32
N GLU A 17 -15.55 -4.06 8.18
CA GLU A 17 -15.80 -4.95 7.04
C GLU A 17 -15.27 -4.33 5.76
N GLN A 18 -14.88 -5.18 4.82
CA GLN A 18 -14.52 -4.74 3.47
C GLN A 18 -15.80 -4.48 2.69
N LYS A 19 -16.03 -3.22 2.30
CA LYS A 19 -17.29 -2.80 1.66
C LYS A 19 -17.40 -3.18 0.20
N PHE A 20 -16.27 -3.24 -0.51
CA PHE A 20 -16.25 -3.45 -1.96
C PHE A 20 -15.32 -4.61 -2.30
N GLY A 21 -15.42 -5.11 -3.53
CA GLY A 21 -14.46 -6.09 -4.02
C GLY A 21 -13.05 -5.51 -4.10
N THR A 22 -12.05 -6.35 -3.93
CA THR A 22 -10.64 -5.96 -3.91
C THR A 22 -10.24 -5.19 -5.17
N GLU A 23 -10.81 -5.54 -6.32
CA GLU A 23 -10.53 -4.86 -7.59
C GLU A 23 -10.83 -3.36 -7.57
N LYS A 24 -11.86 -2.95 -6.85
CA LYS A 24 -12.21 -1.53 -6.72
C LYS A 24 -11.13 -0.77 -5.97
N TYR A 25 -10.61 -1.35 -4.90
CA TYR A 25 -9.52 -0.76 -4.12
C TYR A 25 -8.23 -0.70 -4.91
N LEU A 26 -7.92 -1.75 -5.67
CA LEU A 26 -6.75 -1.77 -6.55
C LEU A 26 -6.84 -0.67 -7.61
N SER A 27 -8.01 -0.50 -8.22
CA SER A 27 -8.23 0.56 -9.21
C SER A 27 -8.01 1.95 -8.62
N LEU A 28 -8.51 2.19 -7.42
CA LEU A 28 -8.33 3.45 -6.71
C LEU A 28 -6.86 3.71 -6.38
N LEU A 29 -6.16 2.70 -5.88
CA LEU A 29 -4.73 2.80 -5.57
C LEU A 29 -3.92 3.15 -6.81
N LYS A 30 -4.19 2.49 -7.93
CA LYS A 30 -3.50 2.77 -9.20
C LYS A 30 -3.74 4.19 -9.67
N ARG A 31 -4.95 4.72 -9.47
CA ARG A 31 -5.25 6.12 -9.81
C ARG A 31 -4.43 7.09 -8.97
N VAL A 32 -4.27 6.81 -7.69
CA VAL A 32 -3.43 7.62 -6.81
C VAL A 32 -1.98 7.61 -7.30
N CYS A 33 -1.42 6.43 -7.59
CA CYS A 33 -0.05 6.32 -8.09
C CYS A 33 0.14 7.10 -9.40
N ARG A 34 -0.82 7.03 -10.31
CA ARG A 34 -0.76 7.80 -11.57
C ARG A 34 -0.80 9.30 -11.33
N ALA A 35 -1.63 9.74 -10.38
CA ALA A 35 -1.73 11.16 -10.04
C ALA A 35 -0.40 11.71 -9.51
N TYR A 36 0.35 10.90 -8.79
CA TYR A 36 1.67 11.27 -8.27
C TYR A 36 2.82 10.98 -9.23
N HIS A 37 2.53 10.42 -10.40
CA HIS A 37 3.54 10.07 -11.41
C HIS A 37 4.63 9.14 -10.86
N THR A 38 4.27 8.21 -9.99
CA THR A 38 5.22 7.26 -9.41
C THR A 38 5.11 5.89 -10.07
N ALA A 39 6.25 5.25 -10.30
CA ALA A 39 6.30 3.84 -10.59
C ALA A 39 5.94 3.06 -9.32
N PHE A 40 5.29 1.92 -9.47
CA PHE A 40 4.83 1.16 -8.31
C PHE A 40 4.71 -0.33 -8.63
N SER A 41 4.73 -1.12 -7.57
CA SER A 41 4.30 -2.51 -7.60
C SER A 41 3.28 -2.69 -6.49
N VAL A 42 2.25 -3.48 -6.72
CA VAL A 42 1.26 -3.76 -5.69
C VAL A 42 0.90 -5.23 -5.71
N HIS A 43 0.76 -5.80 -4.53
CA HIS A 43 0.21 -7.15 -4.40
C HIS A 43 -0.73 -7.21 -3.22
N THR A 44 -1.61 -8.21 -3.27
CA THR A 44 -2.60 -8.45 -2.23
C THR A 44 -2.00 -9.44 -1.24
N VAL A 45 -2.12 -9.15 0.04
CA VAL A 45 -1.65 -10.02 1.11
C VAL A 45 -2.77 -10.25 2.11
N ASP A 46 -2.74 -11.39 2.78
CA ASP A 46 -3.63 -11.67 3.89
C ASP A 46 -2.98 -11.14 5.17
N GLY A 47 -3.70 -10.28 5.87
CA GLY A 47 -3.24 -9.73 7.14
C GLY A 47 -4.07 -10.25 8.30
N GLY A 48 -3.44 -10.37 9.45
CA GLY A 48 -4.13 -10.77 10.68
C GLY A 48 -3.51 -10.08 11.87
N TYR A 49 -4.35 -9.72 12.83
CA TYR A 49 -3.89 -9.06 14.04
C TYR A 49 -4.91 -9.24 15.17
N PHE A 50 -4.50 -8.94 16.39
CA PHE A 50 -5.36 -8.98 17.55
C PHE A 50 -5.69 -7.58 18.03
N HIS A 51 -6.95 -7.34 18.33
CA HIS A 51 -7.36 -6.13 19.05
C HIS A 51 -6.91 -6.22 20.51
N GLU A 52 -6.94 -5.10 21.19
CA GLU A 52 -6.58 -5.04 22.63
C GLU A 52 -7.44 -5.96 23.50
N ASP A 53 -8.69 -6.20 23.09
CA ASP A 53 -9.60 -7.10 23.80
C ASP A 53 -9.32 -8.59 23.56
N GLY A 54 -8.30 -8.91 22.76
CA GLY A 54 -7.92 -10.27 22.43
C GLY A 54 -8.64 -10.88 21.24
N SER A 55 -9.59 -10.17 20.63
CA SER A 55 -10.27 -10.67 19.43
C SER A 55 -9.35 -10.66 18.24
N TYR A 56 -9.45 -11.68 17.38
CA TYR A 56 -8.65 -11.84 16.18
C TYR A 56 -9.36 -11.26 14.97
N VAL A 57 -8.61 -10.51 14.16
CA VAL A 57 -9.13 -9.92 12.93
C VAL A 57 -8.25 -10.33 11.76
N GLU A 58 -8.89 -10.77 10.69
CA GLU A 58 -8.25 -10.98 9.41
C GLU A 58 -8.77 -9.94 8.43
N GLU A 59 -7.89 -9.43 7.58
CA GLU A 59 -8.29 -8.54 6.50
C GLU A 59 -7.38 -8.70 5.29
N THR A 60 -7.97 -8.47 4.12
CA THR A 60 -7.19 -8.32 2.90
C THR A 60 -6.45 -6.99 2.95
N THR A 61 -5.19 -7.00 2.59
CA THR A 61 -4.31 -5.83 2.63
C THR A 61 -3.63 -5.66 1.29
N LEU A 62 -3.49 -4.42 0.84
CA LEU A 62 -2.69 -4.09 -0.33
C LEU A 62 -1.31 -3.64 0.13
N ALA A 63 -0.28 -4.26 -0.43
CA ALA A 63 1.11 -3.88 -0.19
C ALA A 63 1.62 -3.13 -1.41
N LEU A 64 1.77 -1.82 -1.27
CA LEU A 64 2.23 -0.91 -2.32
C LEU A 64 3.71 -0.63 -2.13
N THR A 65 4.53 -1.06 -3.08
CA THR A 65 5.97 -0.85 -3.04
C THR A 65 6.39 0.26 -4.00
N LEU A 66 7.11 1.22 -3.47
CA LEU A 66 7.63 2.38 -4.18
C LEU A 66 9.16 2.37 -4.09
N MET A 67 9.84 2.70 -5.18
CA MET A 67 11.30 2.76 -5.22
C MET A 67 11.74 4.20 -5.38
N ASP A 68 12.59 4.64 -4.46
CA ASP A 68 13.27 5.94 -4.51
C ASP A 68 12.33 7.14 -4.63
N VAL A 69 11.17 7.06 -3.97
CA VAL A 69 10.20 8.16 -3.92
C VAL A 69 10.52 9.02 -2.70
N PRO A 70 10.53 10.35 -2.83
CA PRO A 70 10.81 11.24 -1.69
C PRO A 70 9.86 11.00 -0.52
N GLU A 71 10.38 11.12 0.68
CA GLU A 71 9.63 10.85 1.91
C GLU A 71 8.34 11.67 2.01
N GLU A 72 8.40 12.96 1.65
CA GLU A 72 7.23 13.84 1.65
C GLU A 72 6.13 13.34 0.71
N THR A 73 6.52 12.84 -0.45
CA THR A 73 5.59 12.28 -1.43
C THR A 73 4.96 10.99 -0.90
N VAL A 74 5.76 10.13 -0.27
CA VAL A 74 5.26 8.90 0.35
C VAL A 74 4.23 9.24 1.42
N GLU A 75 4.52 10.22 2.26
CA GLU A 75 3.59 10.62 3.32
C GLU A 75 2.27 11.17 2.76
N GLU A 76 2.33 11.97 1.70
CA GLU A 76 1.12 12.48 1.04
C GLU A 76 0.29 11.35 0.45
N MET A 77 0.94 10.44 -0.26
CA MET A 77 0.27 9.26 -0.83
C MET A 77 -0.37 8.40 0.26
N ALA A 78 0.36 8.18 1.36
CA ALA A 78 -0.13 7.39 2.48
C ALA A 78 -1.37 8.04 3.12
N ARG A 79 -1.37 9.37 3.29
CA ARG A 79 -2.53 10.10 3.81
C ARG A 79 -3.73 10.00 2.88
N ASP A 80 -3.51 10.15 1.58
CA ASP A 80 -4.59 10.04 0.59
C ASP A 80 -5.20 8.64 0.60
N LEU A 81 -4.36 7.61 0.61
CA LEU A 81 -4.82 6.22 0.64
C LEU A 81 -5.56 5.92 1.95
N CYS A 82 -5.04 6.40 3.06
CA CYS A 82 -5.69 6.26 4.35
C CYS A 82 -7.11 6.85 4.33
N ALA A 83 -7.25 8.05 3.78
CA ALA A 83 -8.54 8.72 3.67
C ALA A 83 -9.49 8.02 2.70
N PHE A 84 -9.03 7.72 1.49
CA PHE A 84 -9.86 7.11 0.46
C PHE A 84 -10.32 5.70 0.83
N PHE A 85 -9.53 4.97 1.59
CA PHE A 85 -9.83 3.61 2.00
C PHE A 85 -10.54 3.55 3.36
N HIS A 86 -10.83 4.70 3.95
CA HIS A 86 -11.47 4.80 5.27
C HIS A 86 -10.73 4.02 6.34
N GLN A 87 -9.42 4.17 6.35
CA GLN A 87 -8.54 3.54 7.33
C GLN A 87 -8.21 4.49 8.47
N GLU A 88 -8.05 3.95 9.66
CA GLU A 88 -7.57 4.72 10.80
C GLU A 88 -6.10 5.08 10.62
N SER A 89 -5.32 4.12 10.11
CA SER A 89 -3.91 4.30 9.82
C SER A 89 -3.45 3.33 8.73
N VAL A 90 -2.31 3.63 8.15
CA VAL A 90 -1.60 2.71 7.25
C VAL A 90 -0.20 2.53 7.78
N MET A 91 0.38 1.35 7.54
CA MET A 91 1.75 1.06 7.98
C MET A 91 2.71 1.35 6.84
N VAL A 92 3.78 2.08 7.14
CA VAL A 92 4.82 2.36 6.16
C VAL A 92 6.13 1.76 6.65
N THR A 93 6.77 0.97 5.79
CA THR A 93 8.10 0.42 6.06
C THR A 93 9.10 0.95 5.05
N LYS A 94 10.34 1.12 5.47
CA LYS A 94 11.44 1.57 4.61
C LYS A 94 12.62 0.66 4.77
N SER A 95 13.31 0.41 3.65
CA SER A 95 14.57 -0.32 3.66
C SER A 95 15.46 0.18 2.54
N SER A 96 16.77 0.08 2.73
CA SER A 96 17.73 0.34 1.65
C SER A 96 17.88 -0.93 0.83
N SER A 97 17.82 -0.80 -0.49
CA SER A 97 17.96 -1.91 -1.41
C SER A 97 19.04 -1.60 -2.44
N GLU A 98 19.79 -2.62 -2.79
CA GLU A 98 20.68 -2.57 -3.92
C GLU A 98 19.84 -2.90 -5.16
N VAL A 99 19.77 -1.97 -6.12
CA VAL A 99 18.90 -2.11 -7.30
C VAL A 99 19.74 -1.94 -8.56
N TYR A 100 19.56 -2.84 -9.48
CA TYR A 100 20.13 -2.72 -10.81
C TYR A 100 19.17 -3.32 -11.83
N PHE A 101 19.26 -2.85 -13.07
CA PHE A 101 18.38 -3.28 -14.14
C PHE A 101 19.17 -4.13 -15.13
N ILE A 102 18.61 -5.27 -15.47
CA ILE A 102 19.20 -6.16 -16.47
C ILE A 102 18.49 -5.91 -17.78
N GLN A 103 19.26 -5.60 -18.81
CA GLN A 103 18.73 -5.34 -20.14
C GLN A 103 19.26 -6.37 -21.11
N GLU A 104 18.41 -6.75 -22.07
CA GLU A 104 18.85 -7.58 -23.16
C GLU A 104 19.71 -6.73 -24.12
N GLN A 105 20.89 -7.27 -24.49
CA GLN A 105 21.73 -6.64 -25.50
C GLN A 105 21.23 -7.05 -26.88
N LEU A 106 20.76 -6.06 -27.62
CA LEU A 106 20.37 -6.26 -29.02
C LEU A 106 21.55 -5.87 -29.89
N GLU A 107 21.97 -6.77 -30.76
CA GLU A 107 23.03 -6.52 -31.74
C GLU A 107 22.45 -5.99 -33.04
#